data_fb5099c3853a452447395ccd71a440ea
#
_entry.id   fb5099c3853a452447395ccd71a440ea
#
_cell.length_a   1.000
_cell.length_b   1.000
_cell.length_c   1.000
_cell.angle_alpha   90.00
_cell.angle_beta   90.00
_cell.angle_gamma   90.00
#
_symmetry.space_group_name_H-M   'P 1'
#
loop_
_entity.id
_entity.type
_entity.pdbx_description
1 polymer ?
#
loop_
_entity_poly.entity_id
_entity_poly.type
_entity_poly.pdbx_seq_one_letter_code
_entity_poly.pdbx_strand_id
1 'polypeptide(L)'
;MNSLGIPTPTPFPSTLSSIYQNPYWMIHRTAINETRDRVTGFLTAKFKITDWLSISGKANLDRIFDRGESQISQGTVLWAASGGNYSKQNITVTEKWFDAMLEGNNTISDNWKITYRVGGIFQDSRYDANFSSAGGLNVVNKFSLNFSKSPSVSSSYTQVQTQSVFGQANLSFKDAIFLDASLRNDWDSRLPDPHSFLYPSVGVSAVISDLVTLPSSLSFLKASINYAEVGNGGKFGLLNPVYNYSQGAGNGFLQRGATLPIPGLKPEIVKNLEFGIEARFAQNRIGFTATYYKSNSYNQLLQVALPVASGYANKYINAGNIQNKGFELVLNGSPVRNQDFTWDVTLNLAFNSNEVVELSDEVKIFYLGGGFGRSGTPVVEEGKPYGDLLAFKWATDAKGNRVVSAEGKPVLTQAQEYVGNFNPKTIFGFTNTFNFKQFSVRLLIDGRAGFTIISGTEMNLAFSGIPEVTDNYRDGNWNLGGVGANGQPISKAIRAQDFWQIASGKRYGAGEFFAYDATNFRVRELSIGYNIPVKSSTFIKSVKISAMGRNLLWLYRGESKMDIPGIGKRKMWFDPDMSLGNANYQGVEYGALPSTRSYGLNLQLTF
;
A
#
# COMPACT_ATOMS: atom_id res chain seq x y z
N MET A 1 8.64 -20.63 32.79
CA MET A 1 9.19 -19.70 33.78
C MET A 1 10.04 -20.50 34.75
N ASN A 2 11.13 -19.93 35.28
CA ASN A 2 11.89 -20.57 36.36
C ASN A 2 11.18 -20.39 37.71
N SER A 3 11.76 -20.93 38.78
CA SER A 3 11.21 -20.82 40.15
C SER A 3 11.02 -19.38 40.65
N LEU A 4 11.57 -18.39 39.97
CA LEU A 4 11.45 -16.96 40.28
C LEU A 4 10.42 -16.24 39.36
N GLY A 5 9.63 -16.98 38.60
CA GLY A 5 8.70 -16.40 37.61
C GLY A 5 9.33 -15.73 36.40
N ILE A 6 10.65 -15.88 36.19
CA ILE A 6 11.36 -15.29 35.08
C ILE A 6 11.20 -16.20 33.86
N PRO A 7 10.84 -15.67 32.68
CA PRO A 7 10.80 -16.43 31.44
C PRO A 7 12.14 -17.13 31.17
N THR A 8 12.09 -18.40 30.83
CA THR A 8 13.28 -19.15 30.42
C THR A 8 13.41 -19.14 28.89
N PRO A 9 14.62 -19.16 28.33
CA PRO A 9 14.82 -19.23 26.89
C PRO A 9 14.42 -20.58 26.30
N THR A 10 14.04 -21.54 27.16
CA THR A 10 13.73 -22.91 26.74
C THR A 10 12.67 -22.88 25.66
N PRO A 11 12.97 -23.33 24.44
CA PRO A 11 12.00 -23.44 23.38
C PRO A 11 10.95 -24.50 23.70
N PHE A 12 9.86 -24.48 22.98
CA PHE A 12 8.95 -25.62 22.89
C PHE A 12 9.72 -26.92 22.59
N PRO A 13 9.09 -28.09 22.75
CA PRO A 13 9.76 -29.36 23.01
C PRO A 13 11.06 -29.54 22.26
N SER A 14 12.03 -30.03 22.98
CA SER A 14 13.49 -30.05 22.76
C SER A 14 14.03 -30.50 21.40
N THR A 15 13.24 -31.11 20.55
CA THR A 15 13.67 -31.65 19.25
C THR A 15 13.63 -30.64 18.10
N LEU A 16 12.98 -29.47 18.28
CA LEU A 16 12.89 -28.40 17.28
C LEU A 16 13.64 -27.13 17.69
N SER A 17 14.62 -27.26 18.54
CA SER A 17 15.15 -26.25 19.45
C SER A 17 15.92 -25.07 18.83
N SER A 18 16.37 -25.14 17.59
CA SER A 18 17.32 -24.14 17.10
C SER A 18 16.71 -22.87 16.50
N ILE A 19 15.41 -22.86 16.22
CA ILE A 19 14.76 -21.74 15.54
C ILE A 19 13.52 -21.19 16.21
N TYR A 20 13.01 -21.87 17.25
CA TYR A 20 11.80 -21.44 17.96
C TYR A 20 12.14 -20.83 19.31
N GLN A 21 11.49 -19.71 19.64
CA GLN A 21 11.68 -19.01 20.91
C GLN A 21 10.38 -19.03 21.71
N ASN A 22 10.51 -19.11 23.03
CA ASN A 22 9.38 -18.93 23.93
C ASN A 22 8.76 -17.54 23.76
N PRO A 23 7.44 -17.40 23.45
CA PRO A 23 6.80 -16.11 23.26
C PRO A 23 6.92 -15.17 24.46
N TYR A 24 6.82 -15.70 25.70
CA TYR A 24 7.03 -14.91 26.91
C TYR A 24 8.44 -14.38 27.05
N TRP A 25 9.43 -15.15 26.57
CA TRP A 25 10.82 -14.66 26.50
C TRP A 25 10.89 -13.45 25.57
N MET A 26 10.31 -13.52 24.37
CA MET A 26 10.33 -12.42 23.41
C MET A 26 9.73 -11.15 23.98
N ILE A 27 8.58 -11.25 24.66
CA ILE A 27 7.89 -10.09 25.24
C ILE A 27 8.70 -9.44 26.36
N HIS A 28 9.38 -10.25 27.21
CA HIS A 28 10.06 -9.74 28.41
C HIS A 28 11.56 -9.54 28.26
N ARG A 29 12.18 -10.09 27.22
CA ARG A 29 13.63 -10.12 27.04
C ARG A 29 14.13 -9.51 25.73
N THR A 30 13.19 -8.99 24.96
CA THR A 30 13.47 -8.19 23.76
C THR A 30 12.71 -6.88 23.86
N ALA A 31 13.43 -5.77 23.92
CA ALA A 31 12.83 -4.45 23.93
C ALA A 31 13.28 -3.69 22.67
N ILE A 32 12.32 -3.23 21.90
CA ILE A 32 12.54 -2.34 20.74
C ILE A 32 11.71 -1.09 21.03
N ASN A 33 12.40 0.01 21.27
CA ASN A 33 11.78 1.29 21.57
C ASN A 33 12.06 2.26 20.42
N GLU A 34 11.03 2.92 19.93
CA GLU A 34 11.13 3.95 18.91
C GLU A 34 10.43 5.21 19.40
N THR A 35 11.11 6.34 19.23
CA THR A 35 10.56 7.65 19.55
C THR A 35 10.68 8.52 18.32
N ARG A 36 9.58 9.18 17.95
CA ARG A 36 9.54 10.15 16.85
C ARG A 36 9.12 11.51 17.37
N ASP A 37 9.98 12.48 17.15
CA ASP A 37 9.66 13.89 17.33
C ASP A 37 9.55 14.54 15.95
N ARG A 38 8.51 15.33 15.72
CA ARG A 38 8.32 16.06 14.45
C ARG A 38 8.01 17.51 14.70
N VAL A 39 8.73 18.36 13.99
CA VAL A 39 8.47 19.79 13.95
C VAL A 39 8.11 20.15 12.52
N THR A 40 6.91 20.67 12.34
CA THR A 40 6.45 21.17 11.03
C THR A 40 5.90 22.57 11.18
N GLY A 41 6.21 23.43 10.23
CA GLY A 41 5.73 24.79 10.22
C GLY A 41 5.85 25.40 8.83
N PHE A 42 5.02 26.39 8.57
CA PHE A 42 5.08 27.16 7.33
C PHE A 42 4.79 28.63 7.59
N LEU A 43 5.36 29.46 6.73
CA LEU A 43 5.07 30.87 6.64
C LEU A 43 4.57 31.16 5.23
N THR A 44 3.45 31.86 5.12
CA THR A 44 2.93 32.32 3.83
C THR A 44 2.76 33.83 3.89
N ALA A 45 3.25 34.51 2.87
CA ALA A 45 3.04 35.93 2.66
C ALA A 45 2.34 36.14 1.30
N LYS A 46 1.30 36.95 1.26
CA LYS A 46 0.64 37.38 0.02
C LYS A 46 0.57 38.90 0.01
N PHE A 47 1.06 39.48 -1.07
CA PHE A 47 1.04 40.90 -1.30
C PHE A 47 0.21 41.22 -2.54
N LYS A 48 -0.79 42.08 -2.40
CA LYS A 48 -1.62 42.56 -3.50
C LYS A 48 -0.95 43.77 -4.13
N ILE A 49 -0.45 43.59 -5.37
CA ILE A 49 0.25 44.64 -6.12
C ILE A 49 -0.78 45.61 -6.72
N THR A 50 -1.81 45.04 -7.35
CA THR A 50 -2.97 45.74 -7.89
C THR A 50 -4.24 44.97 -7.57
N ASP A 51 -5.43 45.43 -8.00
CA ASP A 51 -6.68 44.70 -7.79
C ASP A 51 -6.73 43.39 -8.55
N TRP A 52 -5.98 43.27 -9.63
CA TRP A 52 -5.94 42.09 -10.51
C TRP A 52 -4.64 41.28 -10.39
N LEU A 53 -3.59 41.78 -9.68
CA LEU A 53 -2.29 41.12 -9.60
C LEU A 53 -1.81 40.99 -8.16
N SER A 54 -1.42 39.80 -7.76
CA SER A 54 -0.81 39.52 -6.45
C SER A 54 0.42 38.65 -6.59
N ILE A 55 1.36 38.82 -5.65
CA ILE A 55 2.50 37.94 -5.45
C ILE A 55 2.36 37.22 -4.11
N SER A 56 2.68 35.93 -4.08
CA SER A 56 2.71 35.15 -2.86
C SER A 56 3.99 34.35 -2.76
N GLY A 57 4.43 34.12 -1.53
CA GLY A 57 5.55 33.24 -1.23
C GLY A 57 5.20 32.36 -0.03
N LYS A 58 5.68 31.12 -0.07
CA LYS A 58 5.53 30.17 1.04
C LYS A 58 6.87 29.53 1.33
N ALA A 59 7.22 29.47 2.62
CA ALA A 59 8.34 28.69 3.13
C ALA A 59 7.80 27.62 4.06
N ASN A 60 8.17 26.38 3.86
CA ASN A 60 7.78 25.24 4.69
C ASN A 60 9.03 24.51 5.19
N LEU A 61 9.00 24.10 6.45
CA LEU A 61 9.98 23.23 7.07
C LEU A 61 9.25 22.07 7.75
N ASP A 62 9.64 20.84 7.41
CA ASP A 62 9.23 19.64 8.11
C ASP A 62 10.47 18.88 8.54
N ARG A 63 10.63 18.65 9.84
CA ARG A 63 11.78 17.96 10.38
C ARG A 63 11.36 16.86 11.34
N ILE A 64 11.81 15.66 11.04
CA ILE A 64 11.51 14.44 11.79
C ILE A 64 12.81 13.96 12.44
N PHE A 65 12.73 13.61 13.72
CA PHE A 65 13.81 12.97 14.47
C PHE A 65 13.31 11.61 14.97
N ASP A 66 13.82 10.54 14.39
CA ASP A 66 13.55 9.18 14.83
C ASP A 66 14.72 8.66 15.66
N ARG A 67 14.42 8.20 16.86
CA ARG A 67 15.39 7.56 17.76
C ARG A 67 14.91 6.15 18.06
N GLY A 68 15.72 5.18 17.68
CA GLY A 68 15.46 3.78 17.94
C GLY A 68 16.49 3.19 18.91
N GLU A 69 16.04 2.30 19.78
CA GLU A 69 16.88 1.53 20.70
C GLU A 69 16.39 0.07 20.70
N SER A 70 17.32 -0.86 20.50
CA SER A 70 17.02 -2.29 20.53
C SER A 70 17.90 -2.98 21.58
N GLN A 71 17.25 -3.73 22.46
CA GLN A 71 17.85 -4.51 23.54
C GLN A 71 17.40 -5.96 23.41
N ILE A 72 18.34 -6.88 23.10
CA ILE A 72 18.05 -8.30 22.92
C ILE A 72 18.88 -9.09 23.91
N SER A 73 18.21 -9.75 24.86
CA SER A 73 18.89 -10.50 25.92
C SER A 73 19.60 -11.73 25.38
N GLN A 74 20.74 -12.07 26.01
CA GLN A 74 21.41 -13.35 25.77
C GLN A 74 20.43 -14.50 25.96
N GLY A 75 20.48 -15.49 25.05
CA GLY A 75 19.55 -16.62 25.00
C GLY A 75 18.38 -16.44 24.06
N THR A 76 18.23 -15.26 23.44
CA THR A 76 17.26 -15.06 22.36
C THR A 76 17.78 -15.77 21.10
N VAL A 77 17.05 -16.81 20.68
CA VAL A 77 17.44 -17.68 19.57
C VAL A 77 17.53 -16.88 18.27
N LEU A 78 18.55 -17.14 17.46
CA LEU A 78 18.89 -16.53 16.16
C LEU A 78 19.33 -15.05 16.23
N TRP A 79 18.98 -14.29 17.27
CA TRP A 79 19.14 -12.84 17.26
C TRP A 79 20.10 -12.32 18.31
N ALA A 80 20.46 -13.13 19.31
CA ALA A 80 21.36 -12.69 20.36
C ALA A 80 22.77 -13.24 20.16
N ALA A 81 23.75 -12.36 20.10
CA ALA A 81 25.15 -12.69 20.28
C ALA A 81 25.47 -12.99 21.75
N SER A 82 26.70 -13.47 22.01
CA SER A 82 27.19 -13.68 23.37
C SER A 82 27.09 -12.41 24.22
N GLY A 83 26.44 -12.49 25.36
CA GLY A 83 26.20 -11.38 26.25
C GLY A 83 24.93 -10.56 25.95
N GLY A 84 24.28 -10.79 24.79
CA GLY A 84 23.14 -10.03 24.29
C GLY A 84 23.51 -9.04 23.19
N ASN A 85 22.52 -8.43 22.54
CA ASN A 85 22.72 -7.40 21.52
C ASN A 85 22.14 -6.06 21.99
N TYR A 86 22.82 -4.99 21.61
CA TYR A 86 22.38 -3.62 21.83
C TYR A 86 22.63 -2.77 20.61
N SER A 87 21.64 -2.00 20.18
CA SER A 87 21.82 -1.06 19.09
C SER A 87 21.03 0.22 19.31
N LYS A 88 21.54 1.30 18.73
CA LYS A 88 20.88 2.61 18.63
C LYS A 88 20.87 3.08 17.21
N GLN A 89 19.79 3.75 16.84
CA GLN A 89 19.69 4.49 15.59
C GLN A 89 19.16 5.91 15.85
N ASN A 90 19.71 6.88 15.13
CA ASN A 90 19.21 8.23 15.07
C ASN A 90 19.05 8.61 13.61
N ILE A 91 17.83 8.94 13.22
CA ILE A 91 17.50 9.34 11.85
C ILE A 91 16.93 10.75 11.92
N THR A 92 17.42 11.63 11.06
CA THR A 92 16.87 12.97 10.86
C THR A 92 16.45 13.09 9.40
N VAL A 93 15.17 13.36 9.18
CA VAL A 93 14.64 13.72 7.86
C VAL A 93 14.29 15.19 7.89
N THR A 94 14.79 15.95 6.93
CA THR A 94 14.51 17.39 6.82
C THR A 94 14.01 17.68 5.40
N GLU A 95 12.79 18.20 5.33
CA GLU A 95 12.16 18.66 4.10
C GLU A 95 12.02 20.18 4.14
N LYS A 96 12.60 20.86 3.16
CA LYS A 96 12.45 22.31 2.98
C LYS A 96 11.77 22.56 1.65
N TRP A 97 10.80 23.44 1.66
CA TRP A 97 10.05 23.82 0.49
C TRP A 97 9.90 25.34 0.45
N PHE A 98 10.26 25.93 -0.65
CA PHE A 98 10.07 27.35 -0.92
C PHE A 98 9.32 27.49 -2.24
N ASP A 99 8.25 28.24 -2.27
CA ASP A 99 7.57 28.61 -3.50
C ASP A 99 7.34 30.12 -3.56
N ALA A 100 7.38 30.65 -4.78
CA ALA A 100 7.00 32.00 -5.10
C ALA A 100 6.11 31.99 -6.34
N MET A 101 5.01 32.72 -6.27
CA MET A 101 3.98 32.69 -7.30
C MET A 101 3.42 34.09 -7.55
N LEU A 102 3.34 34.46 -8.80
CA LEU A 102 2.59 35.60 -9.31
C LEU A 102 1.22 35.10 -9.78
N GLU A 103 0.14 35.70 -9.32
CA GLU A 103 -1.23 35.37 -9.70
C GLU A 103 -1.94 36.63 -10.22
N GLY A 104 -2.51 36.51 -11.40
CA GLY A 104 -3.34 37.56 -11.99
C GLY A 104 -4.75 37.05 -12.30
N ASN A 105 -5.73 37.95 -12.16
CA ASN A 105 -7.13 37.71 -12.46
C ASN A 105 -7.71 38.94 -13.18
N ASN A 106 -8.06 38.76 -14.47
CA ASN A 106 -8.51 39.85 -15.32
C ASN A 106 -9.83 39.51 -15.98
N THR A 107 -10.74 40.47 -16.00
CA THR A 107 -11.93 40.44 -16.84
C THR A 107 -11.56 41.08 -18.18
N ILE A 108 -11.56 40.27 -19.25
CA ILE A 108 -11.21 40.70 -20.62
C ILE A 108 -12.43 41.39 -21.24
N SER A 109 -13.62 40.86 -21.01
CA SER A 109 -14.92 41.43 -21.40
C SER A 109 -16.01 40.86 -20.52
N ASP A 110 -17.26 41.29 -20.71
CA ASP A 110 -18.41 40.80 -19.92
C ASP A 110 -18.53 39.25 -19.91
N ASN A 111 -18.05 38.62 -20.95
CA ASN A 111 -18.15 37.16 -21.12
C ASN A 111 -16.84 36.41 -20.85
N TRP A 112 -15.69 37.08 -20.82
CA TRP A 112 -14.41 36.43 -20.73
C TRP A 112 -13.62 36.87 -19.52
N LYS A 113 -13.18 35.89 -18.72
CA LYS A 113 -12.25 36.09 -17.60
C LYS A 113 -11.04 35.19 -17.76
N ILE A 114 -9.89 35.66 -17.34
CA ILE A 114 -8.66 34.88 -17.29
C ILE A 114 -8.03 34.96 -15.91
N THR A 115 -7.70 33.81 -15.36
CA THR A 115 -6.83 33.69 -14.18
C THR A 115 -5.54 33.00 -14.61
N TYR A 116 -4.40 33.58 -14.27
CA TYR A 116 -3.11 32.99 -14.62
C TYR A 116 -2.16 33.01 -13.43
N ARG A 117 -1.27 32.03 -13.40
CA ARG A 117 -0.25 31.86 -12.37
C ARG A 117 1.06 31.51 -13.04
N VAL A 118 2.14 32.16 -12.60
CA VAL A 118 3.52 31.82 -12.96
C VAL A 118 4.30 31.75 -11.67
N GLY A 119 5.10 30.70 -11.51
CA GLY A 119 5.84 30.55 -10.26
C GLY A 119 7.01 29.61 -10.36
N GLY A 120 7.79 29.58 -9.28
CA GLY A 120 8.89 28.66 -9.09
C GLY A 120 8.81 27.98 -7.73
N ILE A 121 9.34 26.77 -7.67
CA ILE A 121 9.39 25.94 -6.47
C ILE A 121 10.82 25.46 -6.29
N PHE A 122 11.34 25.51 -5.08
CA PHE A 122 12.56 24.85 -4.64
C PHE A 122 12.25 23.87 -3.52
N GLN A 123 12.64 22.63 -3.68
CA GLN A 123 12.51 21.59 -2.67
C GLN A 123 13.86 20.97 -2.37
N ASP A 124 14.19 20.80 -1.09
CA ASP A 124 15.40 20.15 -0.59
C ASP A 124 14.99 19.10 0.45
N SER A 125 15.23 17.84 0.13
CA SER A 125 14.97 16.68 0.99
C SER A 125 16.28 16.08 1.44
N ARG A 126 16.50 16.01 2.74
CA ARG A 126 17.72 15.50 3.35
C ARG A 126 17.41 14.39 4.35
N TYR A 127 18.10 13.28 4.22
CA TYR A 127 18.07 12.14 5.11
C TYR A 127 19.46 11.92 5.71
N ASP A 128 19.58 12.00 7.05
CA ASP A 128 20.78 11.70 7.81
C ASP A 128 20.46 10.53 8.77
N ALA A 129 21.23 9.47 8.74
CA ALA A 129 21.07 8.36 9.65
C ALA A 129 22.39 7.93 10.26
N ASN A 130 22.37 7.70 11.57
CA ASN A 130 23.47 7.14 12.32
C ASN A 130 23.01 5.89 13.05
N PHE A 131 23.70 4.79 12.82
CA PHE A 131 23.45 3.51 13.45
C PHE A 131 24.68 3.06 14.24
N SER A 132 24.47 2.63 15.48
CA SER A 132 25.52 2.11 16.34
C SER A 132 25.07 0.79 16.95
N SER A 133 25.91 -0.23 16.92
CA SER A 133 25.59 -1.54 17.49
C SER A 133 26.76 -2.13 18.27
N ALA A 134 26.43 -2.91 19.27
CA ALA A 134 27.34 -3.77 20.00
C ALA A 134 27.27 -5.18 19.42
N GLY A 135 28.34 -5.69 18.87
CA GLY A 135 28.47 -7.07 18.37
C GLY A 135 28.65 -8.06 19.53
N GLY A 136 27.67 -8.12 20.43
CA GLY A 136 27.73 -8.82 21.72
C GLY A 136 28.19 -7.94 22.86
N LEU A 137 27.95 -8.38 24.10
CA LEU A 137 28.24 -7.62 25.31
C LEU A 137 29.21 -8.36 26.24
N ASN A 138 30.23 -7.63 26.77
CA ASN A 138 31.17 -8.14 27.76
C ASN A 138 30.48 -8.41 29.11
N VAL A 139 29.48 -7.62 29.44
CA VAL A 139 28.66 -7.79 30.65
C VAL A 139 27.27 -8.21 30.22
N VAL A 140 26.88 -9.44 30.61
CA VAL A 140 25.65 -10.08 30.16
C VAL A 140 24.41 -9.20 30.45
N ASN A 141 23.63 -8.93 29.40
CA ASN A 141 22.38 -8.18 29.44
C ASN A 141 22.51 -6.77 30.06
N LYS A 142 23.70 -6.17 30.05
CA LYS A 142 23.92 -4.76 30.39
C LYS A 142 23.99 -3.94 29.12
N PHE A 143 22.85 -3.40 28.71
CA PHE A 143 22.65 -2.76 27.42
C PHE A 143 23.27 -1.35 27.37
N SER A 144 24.53 -1.31 26.95
CA SER A 144 25.30 -0.10 26.67
C SER A 144 26.36 -0.38 25.61
N LEU A 145 26.61 0.60 24.73
CA LEU A 145 27.71 0.53 23.75
C LEU A 145 29.09 0.43 24.42
N ASN A 146 29.24 0.92 25.65
CA ASN A 146 30.48 0.81 26.42
C ASN A 146 30.84 -0.64 26.77
N PHE A 147 29.87 -1.55 26.77
CA PHE A 147 30.10 -2.97 27.03
C PHE A 147 30.22 -3.80 25.75
N SER A 148 30.32 -3.15 24.60
CA SER A 148 30.45 -3.84 23.31
C SER A 148 31.72 -4.68 23.23
N LYS A 149 31.58 -5.91 22.73
CA LYS A 149 32.73 -6.75 22.33
C LYS A 149 33.32 -6.32 20.99
N SER A 150 32.46 -5.88 20.08
CA SER A 150 32.80 -5.46 18.73
C SER A 150 31.85 -4.32 18.32
N PRO A 151 32.22 -3.07 18.62
CA PRO A 151 31.38 -1.93 18.27
C PRO A 151 31.37 -1.72 16.76
N SER A 152 30.21 -1.41 16.21
CA SER A 152 30.03 -1.02 14.81
C SER A 152 29.26 0.29 14.76
N VAL A 153 29.78 1.22 13.96
CA VAL A 153 29.14 2.51 13.70
C VAL A 153 29.03 2.67 12.19
N SER A 154 27.87 3.09 11.72
CA SER A 154 27.67 3.46 10.33
C SER A 154 26.85 4.73 10.24
N SER A 155 27.12 5.53 9.23
CA SER A 155 26.34 6.72 8.90
C SER A 155 25.99 6.70 7.42
N SER A 156 24.82 7.22 7.12
CA SER A 156 24.37 7.44 5.75
C SER A 156 23.76 8.82 5.59
N TYR A 157 23.97 9.38 4.43
CA TYR A 157 23.50 10.70 4.06
C TYR A 157 22.93 10.64 2.63
N THR A 158 21.77 11.23 2.46
CA THR A 158 21.16 11.41 1.14
C THR A 158 20.55 12.79 1.07
N GLN A 159 20.79 13.49 -0.04
CA GLN A 159 20.14 14.76 -0.33
C GLN A 159 19.62 14.74 -1.76
N VAL A 160 18.38 15.16 -1.92
CA VAL A 160 17.70 15.30 -3.21
C VAL A 160 17.15 16.70 -3.31
N GLN A 161 17.48 17.38 -4.41
CA GLN A 161 16.96 18.71 -4.71
C GLN A 161 16.15 18.68 -5.98
N THR A 162 15.02 19.40 -5.96
CA THR A 162 14.18 19.62 -7.12
C THR A 162 13.88 21.11 -7.24
N GLN A 163 14.10 21.67 -8.43
CA GLN A 163 13.72 23.02 -8.79
C GLN A 163 12.66 22.95 -9.86
N SER A 164 11.68 23.84 -9.81
CA SER A 164 10.56 23.82 -10.75
C SER A 164 10.20 25.23 -11.18
N VAL A 165 9.83 25.37 -12.43
CA VAL A 165 9.16 26.57 -12.96
C VAL A 165 7.86 26.12 -13.63
N PHE A 166 6.78 26.82 -13.37
CA PHE A 166 5.47 26.49 -13.93
C PHE A 166 4.70 27.74 -14.37
N GLY A 167 3.85 27.53 -15.36
CA GLY A 167 2.82 28.46 -15.77
C GLY A 167 1.47 27.75 -15.85
N GLN A 168 0.41 28.42 -15.43
CA GLN A 168 -0.96 27.93 -15.48
C GLN A 168 -1.89 29.07 -15.93
N ALA A 169 -2.87 28.75 -16.76
CA ALA A 169 -3.93 29.67 -17.15
C ALA A 169 -5.28 28.99 -17.11
N ASN A 170 -6.28 29.67 -16.59
CA ASN A 170 -7.69 29.30 -16.66
C ASN A 170 -8.41 30.41 -17.42
N LEU A 171 -9.04 30.06 -18.53
CA LEU A 171 -9.88 30.95 -19.31
C LEU A 171 -11.34 30.54 -19.12
N SER A 172 -12.17 31.46 -18.68
CA SER A 172 -13.60 31.25 -18.45
C SER A 172 -14.41 32.04 -19.46
N PHE A 173 -15.40 31.39 -20.07
CA PHE A 173 -16.39 32.00 -20.95
C PHE A 173 -17.77 31.92 -20.30
N LYS A 174 -18.40 33.07 -20.04
CA LYS A 174 -19.71 33.24 -19.39
C LYS A 174 -19.83 32.51 -18.03
N ASP A 175 -18.69 32.30 -17.33
CA ASP A 175 -18.59 31.48 -16.11
C ASP A 175 -19.17 30.06 -16.27
N ALA A 176 -19.34 29.59 -17.50
CA ALA A 176 -19.95 28.31 -17.83
C ALA A 176 -19.02 27.36 -18.58
N ILE A 177 -18.10 27.86 -19.42
CA ILE A 177 -17.09 27.05 -20.11
C ILE A 177 -15.73 27.48 -19.59
N PHE A 178 -14.90 26.50 -19.23
CA PHE A 178 -13.56 26.72 -18.68
C PHE A 178 -12.55 25.94 -19.49
N LEU A 179 -11.46 26.61 -19.85
CA LEU A 179 -10.25 26.01 -20.42
C LEU A 179 -9.12 26.20 -19.42
N ASP A 180 -8.59 25.10 -18.92
CA ASP A 180 -7.43 25.05 -18.05
C ASP A 180 -6.24 24.57 -18.84
N ALA A 181 -5.10 25.24 -18.73
CA ALA A 181 -3.84 24.82 -19.33
C ALA A 181 -2.70 25.05 -18.34
N SER A 182 -1.79 24.09 -18.22
CA SER A 182 -0.57 24.29 -17.45
C SER A 182 0.63 23.65 -18.13
N LEU A 183 1.80 24.21 -17.83
CA LEU A 183 3.10 23.70 -18.26
C LEU A 183 4.05 23.82 -17.08
N ARG A 184 4.76 22.74 -16.77
CA ARG A 184 5.76 22.73 -15.70
C ARG A 184 7.02 22.04 -16.18
N ASN A 185 8.16 22.59 -15.80
CA ASN A 185 9.47 21.97 -15.96
C ASN A 185 10.11 21.79 -14.60
N ASP A 186 10.58 20.57 -14.33
CA ASP A 186 11.32 20.23 -13.13
C ASP A 186 12.77 19.89 -13.48
N TRP A 187 13.71 20.39 -12.66
CA TRP A 187 15.10 19.96 -12.62
C TRP A 187 15.33 19.15 -11.35
N ASP A 188 15.69 17.89 -11.50
CA ASP A 188 15.80 16.94 -10.41
C ASP A 188 17.22 16.38 -10.33
N SER A 189 17.86 16.50 -9.17
CA SER A 189 19.24 16.06 -8.93
C SER A 189 19.47 14.56 -9.08
N ARG A 190 18.41 13.76 -9.20
CA ARG A 190 18.47 12.31 -9.44
C ARG A 190 18.63 11.93 -10.91
N LEU A 191 18.38 12.85 -11.83
CA LEU A 191 18.44 12.63 -13.27
C LEU A 191 19.82 13.03 -13.84
N PRO A 192 20.24 12.48 -14.99
CA PRO A 192 21.43 12.94 -15.70
C PRO A 192 21.22 14.35 -16.25
N ASP A 193 22.33 15.01 -16.61
CA ASP A 193 22.31 16.30 -17.31
C ASP A 193 21.41 16.23 -18.56
N PRO A 194 20.52 17.21 -18.78
CA PRO A 194 20.32 18.49 -18.10
C PRO A 194 19.42 18.42 -16.83
N HIS A 195 19.20 17.25 -16.23
CA HIS A 195 18.38 17.01 -15.02
C HIS A 195 16.89 17.33 -15.18
N SER A 196 16.43 17.67 -16.38
CA SER A 196 15.19 18.36 -16.69
C SER A 196 14.15 17.47 -17.35
N PHE A 197 12.89 17.68 -16.98
CA PHE A 197 11.74 17.11 -17.69
C PHE A 197 10.53 18.05 -17.64
N LEU A 198 9.85 18.13 -18.79
CA LEU A 198 8.71 19.00 -19.02
C LEU A 198 7.42 18.17 -19.08
N TYR A 199 6.35 18.67 -18.48
CA TYR A 199 5.05 18.01 -18.55
C TYR A 199 3.89 19.01 -18.59
N PRO A 200 2.98 18.84 -19.57
CA PRO A 200 1.82 19.68 -19.79
C PRO A 200 0.56 19.12 -19.11
N SER A 201 -0.43 19.98 -18.91
CA SER A 201 -1.82 19.57 -18.74
C SER A 201 -2.76 20.50 -19.48
N VAL A 202 -3.89 19.97 -19.94
CA VAL A 202 -4.97 20.72 -20.54
C VAL A 202 -6.32 20.09 -20.18
N GLY A 203 -7.28 20.94 -19.83
CA GLY A 203 -8.62 20.50 -19.48
C GLY A 203 -9.68 21.46 -20.03
N VAL A 204 -10.81 20.91 -20.41
CA VAL A 204 -12.02 21.68 -20.77
C VAL A 204 -13.16 21.19 -19.90
N SER A 205 -13.91 22.12 -19.31
CA SER A 205 -15.13 21.79 -18.62
C SER A 205 -16.24 22.77 -18.98
N ALA A 206 -17.47 22.26 -19.02
CA ALA A 206 -18.67 23.05 -19.33
C ALA A 206 -19.76 22.78 -18.30
N VAL A 207 -20.25 23.83 -17.67
CA VAL A 207 -21.46 23.84 -16.83
C VAL A 207 -22.64 24.01 -17.78
N ILE A 208 -23.16 22.90 -18.27
CA ILE A 208 -24.19 22.85 -19.32
C ILE A 208 -25.49 23.49 -18.83
N SER A 209 -25.78 23.34 -17.53
CA SER A 209 -26.94 23.98 -16.89
C SER A 209 -26.98 25.51 -16.99
N ASP A 210 -25.82 26.15 -17.16
CA ASP A 210 -25.69 27.59 -17.27
C ASP A 210 -25.72 28.07 -18.74
N LEU A 211 -25.63 27.13 -19.69
CA LEU A 211 -25.64 27.41 -21.13
C LEU A 211 -26.99 27.17 -21.77
N VAL A 212 -27.76 26.21 -21.27
CA VAL A 212 -29.04 25.80 -21.83
C VAL A 212 -30.07 25.57 -20.71
N THR A 213 -31.35 25.85 -21.02
CA THR A 213 -32.45 25.54 -20.10
C THR A 213 -32.66 24.04 -20.00
N LEU A 214 -32.45 23.49 -18.82
CA LEU A 214 -32.63 22.07 -18.54
C LEU A 214 -34.07 21.73 -18.16
N PRO A 215 -34.53 20.48 -18.31
CA PRO A 215 -35.78 20.02 -17.73
C PRO A 215 -35.80 20.27 -16.22
N SER A 216 -36.96 20.57 -15.64
CA SER A 216 -37.10 20.90 -14.22
C SER A 216 -36.63 19.82 -13.25
N SER A 217 -36.55 18.57 -13.71
CA SER A 217 -36.01 17.45 -12.95
C SER A 217 -34.48 17.47 -12.82
N LEU A 218 -33.76 18.10 -13.74
CA LEU A 218 -32.28 18.16 -13.79
C LEU A 218 -31.83 19.56 -13.34
N SER A 219 -31.29 19.64 -12.12
CA SER A 219 -30.92 20.91 -11.47
C SER A 219 -29.52 21.40 -11.84
N PHE A 220 -28.64 20.50 -12.26
CA PHE A 220 -27.25 20.80 -12.61
C PHE A 220 -26.69 19.75 -13.55
N LEU A 221 -25.91 20.18 -14.53
CA LEU A 221 -25.18 19.29 -15.44
C LEU A 221 -23.83 19.93 -15.79
N LYS A 222 -22.75 19.20 -15.54
CA LYS A 222 -21.37 19.57 -15.93
C LYS A 222 -20.71 18.39 -16.63
N ALA A 223 -19.95 18.67 -17.68
CA ALA A 223 -19.09 17.70 -18.36
C ALA A 223 -17.65 18.24 -18.39
N SER A 224 -16.67 17.33 -18.37
CA SER A 224 -15.26 17.70 -18.46
C SER A 224 -14.45 16.63 -19.19
N ILE A 225 -13.37 17.09 -19.83
CA ILE A 225 -12.30 16.27 -20.40
C ILE A 225 -10.97 16.86 -19.97
N ASN A 226 -10.06 16.03 -19.47
CA ASN A 226 -8.75 16.46 -18.98
C ASN A 226 -7.68 15.51 -19.50
N TYR A 227 -6.54 16.09 -19.90
CA TYR A 227 -5.31 15.38 -20.18
C TYR A 227 -4.19 15.98 -19.35
N ALA A 228 -3.41 15.13 -18.67
CA ALA A 228 -2.29 15.58 -17.86
C ALA A 228 -1.12 14.60 -17.95
N GLU A 229 0.09 15.13 -17.95
CA GLU A 229 1.32 14.37 -17.76
C GLU A 229 1.93 14.74 -16.41
N VAL A 230 2.53 13.75 -15.73
CA VAL A 230 3.27 13.93 -14.46
C VAL A 230 4.56 13.14 -14.52
N GLY A 231 5.67 13.77 -14.13
CA GLY A 231 6.98 13.13 -14.09
C GLY A 231 7.48 12.83 -12.68
N ASN A 232 8.38 11.85 -12.57
CA ASN A 232 9.11 11.50 -11.34
C ASN A 232 10.58 11.21 -11.66
N GLY A 233 11.50 11.85 -10.93
CA GLY A 233 12.96 11.72 -11.12
C GLY A 233 13.56 10.35 -10.75
N GLY A 234 12.77 9.45 -10.17
CA GLY A 234 13.25 8.10 -9.84
C GLY A 234 14.04 8.02 -8.53
N LYS A 235 14.96 7.06 -8.45
CA LYS A 235 15.69 6.70 -7.24
C LYS A 235 17.06 7.40 -7.18
N PHE A 236 17.46 7.82 -5.97
CA PHE A 236 18.78 8.38 -5.70
C PHE A 236 19.91 7.35 -5.90
N GLY A 237 21.07 7.81 -6.38
CA GLY A 237 22.33 7.02 -6.40
C GLY A 237 22.44 6.02 -7.55
N LEU A 238 21.70 6.21 -8.66
CA LEU A 238 21.74 5.29 -9.80
C LEU A 238 22.66 5.74 -10.94
N LEU A 239 23.07 7.00 -10.99
CA LEU A 239 23.83 7.55 -12.13
C LEU A 239 25.29 7.15 -12.14
N ASN A 240 25.90 7.05 -10.97
CA ASN A 240 27.34 6.86 -10.78
C ASN A 240 27.65 5.59 -9.99
N PRO A 241 28.81 4.97 -10.18
CA PRO A 241 29.27 3.88 -9.34
C PRO A 241 29.37 4.31 -7.88
N VAL A 242 28.82 3.51 -6.98
CA VAL A 242 28.92 3.71 -5.54
C VAL A 242 29.98 2.75 -4.98
N TYR A 243 30.82 3.24 -4.10
CA TYR A 243 31.78 2.44 -3.36
C TYR A 243 31.47 2.52 -1.86
N ASN A 244 31.36 1.35 -1.23
CA ASN A 244 31.11 1.23 0.19
C ASN A 244 32.45 0.91 0.89
N TYR A 245 32.73 1.62 1.97
CA TYR A 245 33.86 1.28 2.82
C TYR A 245 33.49 0.11 3.73
N SER A 246 34.28 -0.96 3.69
CA SER A 246 34.15 -2.11 4.57
C SER A 246 35.32 -2.13 5.55
N GLN A 247 35.05 -2.30 6.84
CA GLN A 247 36.05 -2.34 7.91
C GLN A 247 36.82 -3.69 8.00
N GLY A 248 36.67 -4.58 7.03
CA GLY A 248 37.36 -5.87 7.01
C GLY A 248 38.86 -5.77 6.72
N ALA A 249 39.55 -6.90 6.81
CA ALA A 249 40.98 -7.05 6.47
C ALA A 249 41.96 -6.10 7.20
N GLY A 250 41.70 -5.76 8.45
CA GLY A 250 42.58 -4.95 9.29
C GLY A 250 42.48 -3.44 9.06
N ASN A 251 42.75 -2.97 7.84
CA ASN A 251 42.75 -1.54 7.50
C ASN A 251 41.49 -1.07 6.75
N GLY A 252 40.58 -1.99 6.46
CA GLY A 252 39.41 -1.72 5.63
C GLY A 252 39.71 -1.66 4.13
N PHE A 253 38.69 -1.71 3.32
CA PHE A 253 38.79 -1.65 1.87
C PHE A 253 37.52 -1.03 1.26
N LEU A 254 37.66 -0.54 0.02
CA LEU A 254 36.52 -0.07 -0.77
C LEU A 254 35.93 -1.27 -1.54
N GLN A 255 34.65 -1.48 -1.36
CA GLN A 255 33.87 -2.44 -2.10
C GLN A 255 32.95 -1.72 -3.07
N ARG A 256 33.01 -2.09 -4.36
CA ARG A 256 32.08 -1.56 -5.35
C ARG A 256 30.65 -1.97 -5.01
N GLY A 257 29.73 -1.06 -5.16
CA GLY A 257 28.28 -1.31 -4.99
C GLY A 257 27.78 -2.39 -5.96
N ALA A 258 26.78 -3.13 -5.50
CA ALA A 258 26.22 -4.27 -6.24
C ALA A 258 25.32 -3.87 -7.43
N THR A 259 24.99 -2.59 -7.57
CA THR A 259 24.09 -2.08 -8.62
C THR A 259 24.89 -1.46 -9.75
N LEU A 260 24.65 -1.91 -10.98
CA LEU A 260 25.21 -1.32 -12.18
C LEU A 260 24.58 0.08 -12.39
N PRO A 261 25.38 1.15 -12.56
CA PRO A 261 24.88 2.48 -12.86
C PRO A 261 24.05 2.54 -14.15
N ILE A 262 23.10 3.48 -14.20
CA ILE A 262 22.31 3.78 -15.38
C ILE A 262 22.51 5.25 -15.79
N PRO A 263 23.56 5.59 -16.57
CA PRO A 263 23.86 6.97 -16.95
C PRO A 263 22.77 7.64 -17.79
N GLY A 264 22.00 6.85 -18.52
CA GLY A 264 20.86 7.30 -19.33
C GLY A 264 19.51 7.19 -18.64
N LEU A 265 19.46 7.32 -17.32
CA LEU A 265 18.22 7.30 -16.54
C LEU A 265 17.21 8.32 -17.08
N LYS A 266 16.00 7.85 -17.38
CA LYS A 266 14.87 8.68 -17.80
C LYS A 266 13.90 8.86 -16.63
N PRO A 267 13.18 9.99 -16.56
CA PRO A 267 12.08 10.13 -15.61
C PRO A 267 10.96 9.14 -15.93
N GLU A 268 10.30 8.66 -14.89
CA GLU A 268 9.02 7.96 -15.02
C GLU A 268 7.95 8.99 -15.38
N ILE A 269 7.10 8.69 -16.35
CA ILE A 269 6.05 9.60 -16.83
C ILE A 269 4.71 8.89 -16.76
N VAL A 270 3.74 9.53 -16.11
CA VAL A 270 2.33 9.10 -16.12
C VAL A 270 1.55 10.04 -17.01
N LYS A 271 0.85 9.47 -18.00
CA LYS A 271 -0.07 10.19 -18.89
C LYS A 271 -1.48 9.77 -18.58
N ASN A 272 -2.32 10.74 -18.28
CA ASN A 272 -3.69 10.52 -17.85
C ASN A 272 -4.69 11.24 -18.74
N LEU A 273 -5.75 10.54 -19.14
CA LEU A 273 -6.90 11.07 -19.87
C LEU A 273 -8.17 10.75 -19.05
N GLU A 274 -8.97 11.77 -18.77
CA GLU A 274 -10.18 11.65 -17.96
C GLU A 274 -11.38 12.29 -18.66
N PHE A 275 -12.55 11.64 -18.54
CA PHE A 275 -13.85 12.16 -18.94
C PHE A 275 -14.76 12.14 -17.71
N GLY A 276 -15.26 13.30 -17.34
CA GLY A 276 -16.11 13.47 -16.16
C GLY A 276 -17.50 14.01 -16.52
N ILE A 277 -18.53 13.48 -15.85
CA ILE A 277 -19.90 14.01 -15.88
C ILE A 277 -20.37 14.14 -14.44
N GLU A 278 -20.92 15.30 -14.10
CA GLU A 278 -21.63 15.55 -12.85
C GLU A 278 -23.04 16.00 -13.17
N ALA A 279 -24.04 15.35 -12.56
CA ALA A 279 -25.44 15.76 -12.68
C ALA A 279 -26.14 15.74 -11.33
N ARG A 280 -27.08 16.67 -11.13
CA ARG A 280 -27.91 16.77 -9.93
C ARG A 280 -29.36 16.91 -10.32
N PHE A 281 -30.21 16.19 -9.60
CA PHE A 281 -31.64 16.08 -9.88
C PHE A 281 -32.46 16.49 -8.66
N ALA A 282 -33.76 16.74 -8.90
CA ALA A 282 -34.76 16.98 -7.87
C ALA A 282 -34.30 18.05 -6.87
N GLN A 283 -33.92 19.23 -7.36
CA GLN A 283 -33.42 20.36 -6.54
C GLN A 283 -32.21 19.98 -5.69
N ASN A 284 -31.21 19.29 -6.31
CA ASN A 284 -29.97 18.79 -5.69
C ASN A 284 -30.17 17.69 -4.63
N ARG A 285 -31.35 17.04 -4.59
CA ARG A 285 -31.57 15.91 -3.66
C ARG A 285 -30.90 14.62 -4.08
N ILE A 286 -30.65 14.44 -5.35
CA ILE A 286 -29.94 13.29 -5.91
C ILE A 286 -28.85 13.83 -6.82
N GLY A 287 -27.66 13.34 -6.66
CA GLY A 287 -26.52 13.68 -7.51
C GLY A 287 -25.71 12.46 -7.88
N PHE A 288 -25.07 12.50 -9.04
CA PHE A 288 -24.03 11.56 -9.39
C PHE A 288 -22.85 12.29 -10.04
N THR A 289 -21.66 11.75 -9.79
CA THR A 289 -20.44 12.07 -10.52
C THR A 289 -19.89 10.78 -11.09
N ALA A 290 -19.67 10.75 -12.39
CA ALA A 290 -19.09 9.61 -13.09
C ALA A 290 -17.82 10.05 -13.81
N THR A 291 -16.73 9.30 -13.61
CA THR A 291 -15.44 9.57 -14.26
C THR A 291 -14.94 8.29 -14.93
N TYR A 292 -14.64 8.37 -16.20
CA TYR A 292 -13.85 7.37 -16.91
C TYR A 292 -12.42 7.88 -17.04
N TYR A 293 -11.45 7.04 -16.74
CA TYR A 293 -10.04 7.38 -16.89
C TYR A 293 -9.25 6.31 -17.63
N LYS A 294 -8.19 6.77 -18.29
CA LYS A 294 -7.13 5.94 -18.86
C LYS A 294 -5.80 6.55 -18.51
N SER A 295 -4.98 5.81 -17.77
CA SER A 295 -3.66 6.23 -17.29
C SER A 295 -2.61 5.25 -17.77
N ASN A 296 -1.53 5.76 -18.34
CA ASN A 296 -0.38 4.98 -18.78
C ASN A 296 0.87 5.45 -18.05
N SER A 297 1.58 4.54 -17.41
CA SER A 297 2.87 4.78 -16.74
C SER A 297 4.00 4.28 -17.62
N TYR A 298 4.85 5.18 -18.08
CA TYR A 298 5.99 4.91 -18.96
C TYR A 298 7.32 5.02 -18.21
N ASN A 299 8.35 4.35 -18.73
CA ASN A 299 9.72 4.40 -18.21
C ASN A 299 9.83 4.00 -16.75
N GLN A 300 9.00 3.07 -16.27
CA GLN A 300 9.08 2.62 -14.89
C GLN A 300 10.45 2.06 -14.58
N LEU A 301 10.96 2.36 -13.39
CA LEU A 301 12.28 1.97 -12.95
C LEU A 301 12.24 0.55 -12.35
N LEU A 302 12.60 -0.45 -13.15
CA LEU A 302 12.64 -1.86 -12.74
C LEU A 302 14.05 -2.29 -12.39
N GLN A 303 14.20 -3.02 -11.28
CA GLN A 303 15.48 -3.62 -10.87
C GLN A 303 15.54 -5.06 -11.35
N VAL A 304 16.47 -5.37 -12.23
CA VAL A 304 16.69 -6.71 -12.78
C VAL A 304 18.00 -7.29 -12.28
N ALA A 305 18.00 -8.60 -12.00
CA ALA A 305 19.20 -9.33 -11.58
C ALA A 305 20.18 -9.46 -12.75
N LEU A 306 21.47 -9.40 -12.45
CA LEU A 306 22.55 -9.65 -13.39
C LEU A 306 23.32 -10.94 -13.03
N PRO A 307 23.89 -11.63 -14.02
CA PRO A 307 24.84 -12.70 -13.75
C PRO A 307 26.01 -12.18 -12.90
N VAL A 308 26.39 -12.94 -11.87
CA VAL A 308 27.49 -12.56 -10.95
C VAL A 308 28.82 -12.31 -11.70
N ALA A 309 29.04 -12.98 -12.83
CA ALA A 309 30.20 -12.78 -13.70
C ALA A 309 30.31 -11.34 -14.26
N SER A 310 29.22 -10.56 -14.30
CA SER A 310 29.27 -9.13 -14.67
C SER A 310 29.95 -8.26 -13.61
N GLY A 311 30.16 -8.81 -12.42
CA GLY A 311 30.67 -8.09 -11.26
C GLY A 311 29.63 -7.18 -10.58
N TYR A 312 28.36 -7.24 -10.99
CA TYR A 312 27.22 -6.59 -10.36
C TYR A 312 26.13 -7.63 -10.07
N ALA A 313 25.33 -7.38 -9.04
CA ALA A 313 24.21 -8.26 -8.70
C ALA A 313 22.91 -7.86 -9.44
N ASN A 314 22.78 -6.57 -9.74
CA ASN A 314 21.58 -6.04 -10.38
C ASN A 314 21.86 -4.78 -11.20
N LYS A 315 20.94 -4.44 -12.11
CA LYS A 315 20.84 -3.14 -12.79
C LYS A 315 19.42 -2.62 -12.68
N TYR A 316 19.27 -1.31 -12.84
CA TYR A 316 17.97 -0.72 -13.11
C TYR A 316 17.82 -0.48 -14.61
N ILE A 317 16.59 -0.61 -15.09
CA ILE A 317 16.20 -0.26 -16.46
C ILE A 317 14.96 0.61 -16.41
N ASN A 318 14.88 1.61 -17.29
CA ASN A 318 13.62 2.28 -17.56
C ASN A 318 12.84 1.40 -18.53
N ALA A 319 11.75 0.85 -18.08
CA ALA A 319 11.00 -0.14 -18.83
C ALA A 319 9.49 0.08 -18.71
N GLY A 320 8.81 -0.39 -19.72
CA GLY A 320 7.41 -0.66 -19.65
C GLY A 320 6.47 0.50 -19.95
N ASN A 321 5.27 0.02 -20.24
CA ASN A 321 4.05 0.79 -20.30
C ASN A 321 2.99 0.02 -19.52
N ILE A 322 2.63 0.50 -18.34
CA ILE A 322 1.55 -0.10 -17.54
C ILE A 322 0.32 0.80 -17.66
N GLN A 323 -0.74 0.22 -18.20
CA GLN A 323 -2.01 0.89 -18.41
C GLN A 323 -2.99 0.56 -17.30
N ASN A 324 -3.63 1.58 -16.76
CA ASN A 324 -4.82 1.49 -15.92
C ASN A 324 -5.98 2.17 -16.63
N LYS A 325 -7.12 1.54 -16.69
CA LYS A 325 -8.36 2.14 -17.18
C LYS A 325 -9.50 1.76 -16.25
N GLY A 326 -10.38 2.71 -15.99
CA GLY A 326 -11.41 2.47 -15.01
C GLY A 326 -12.56 3.44 -15.09
N PHE A 327 -13.53 3.15 -14.25
CA PHE A 327 -14.73 3.94 -14.08
C PHE A 327 -14.96 4.16 -12.60
N GLU A 328 -15.15 5.41 -12.22
CA GLU A 328 -15.48 5.82 -10.86
C GLU A 328 -16.88 6.45 -10.85
N LEU A 329 -17.68 6.07 -9.88
CA LEU A 329 -19.04 6.55 -9.70
C LEU A 329 -19.25 6.95 -8.24
N VAL A 330 -19.68 8.19 -8.04
CA VAL A 330 -20.18 8.69 -6.76
C VAL A 330 -21.67 8.98 -6.92
N LEU A 331 -22.47 8.28 -6.14
CA LEU A 331 -23.90 8.57 -6.02
C LEU A 331 -24.16 9.17 -4.64
N ASN A 332 -24.80 10.31 -4.59
CA ASN A 332 -25.20 10.95 -3.35
C ASN A 332 -26.67 11.33 -3.39
N GLY A 333 -27.32 11.27 -2.25
CA GLY A 333 -28.74 11.59 -2.17
C GLY A 333 -29.21 11.86 -0.76
N SER A 334 -30.30 12.60 -0.67
CA SER A 334 -31.04 12.85 0.57
C SER A 334 -32.46 12.30 0.41
N PRO A 335 -32.67 10.96 0.56
CA PRO A 335 -33.97 10.33 0.38
C PRO A 335 -35.06 10.94 1.27
N VAL A 336 -34.68 11.26 2.50
CA VAL A 336 -35.58 11.90 3.44
C VAL A 336 -34.95 13.19 3.98
N ARG A 337 -35.64 14.30 3.85
CA ARG A 337 -35.22 15.59 4.40
C ARG A 337 -36.43 16.37 4.84
N ASN A 338 -36.65 16.46 6.14
CA ASN A 338 -37.66 17.27 6.77
C ASN A 338 -37.07 18.04 7.96
N GLN A 339 -37.89 18.75 8.70
CA GLN A 339 -37.45 19.63 9.78
C GLN A 339 -36.72 18.90 10.91
N ASP A 340 -37.14 17.69 11.27
CA ASP A 340 -36.62 16.93 12.39
C ASP A 340 -35.67 15.81 11.98
N PHE A 341 -35.74 15.33 10.72
CA PHE A 341 -35.01 14.16 10.27
C PHE A 341 -34.41 14.35 8.88
N THR A 342 -33.11 14.06 8.75
CA THR A 342 -32.41 14.01 7.48
C THR A 342 -31.72 12.65 7.36
N TRP A 343 -31.90 12.02 6.21
CA TRP A 343 -31.13 10.83 5.82
C TRP A 343 -30.35 11.15 4.55
N ASP A 344 -29.02 11.16 4.66
CA ASP A 344 -28.11 11.36 3.54
C ASP A 344 -27.36 10.05 3.27
N VAL A 345 -27.25 9.71 1.99
CA VAL A 345 -26.54 8.54 1.50
C VAL A 345 -25.45 8.93 0.51
N THR A 346 -24.33 8.25 0.56
CA THR A 346 -23.27 8.35 -0.45
C THR A 346 -22.76 6.95 -0.77
N LEU A 347 -22.78 6.60 -2.06
CA LEU A 347 -22.19 5.38 -2.58
C LEU A 347 -21.02 5.74 -3.50
N ASN A 348 -19.85 5.26 -3.18
CA ASN A 348 -18.64 5.36 -3.99
C ASN A 348 -18.34 3.99 -4.58
N LEU A 349 -18.18 3.91 -5.90
CA LEU A 349 -17.80 2.71 -6.64
C LEU A 349 -16.61 3.04 -7.54
N ALA A 350 -15.60 2.18 -7.52
CA ALA A 350 -14.47 2.27 -8.42
C ALA A 350 -14.20 0.91 -9.05
N PHE A 351 -14.10 0.89 -10.36
CA PHE A 351 -13.75 -0.27 -11.17
C PHE A 351 -12.43 0.02 -11.86
N ASN A 352 -11.43 -0.85 -11.70
CA ASN A 352 -10.14 -0.71 -12.37
C ASN A 352 -9.79 -1.98 -13.14
N SER A 353 -9.28 -1.80 -14.35
CA SER A 353 -8.63 -2.81 -15.16
C SER A 353 -7.21 -2.36 -15.43
N ASN A 354 -6.27 -3.21 -15.08
CA ASN A 354 -4.84 -2.97 -15.26
C ASN A 354 -4.28 -3.94 -16.30
N GLU A 355 -3.30 -3.46 -17.09
CA GLU A 355 -2.61 -4.25 -18.12
C GLU A 355 -1.16 -3.79 -18.24
N VAL A 356 -0.25 -4.72 -18.24
CA VAL A 356 1.16 -4.50 -18.59
C VAL A 356 1.28 -4.58 -20.10
N VAL A 357 1.17 -3.44 -20.76
CA VAL A 357 1.17 -3.36 -22.23
C VAL A 357 2.53 -3.75 -22.79
N GLU A 358 3.60 -3.35 -22.10
CA GLU A 358 4.98 -3.59 -22.50
C GLU A 358 5.88 -3.59 -21.26
N LEU A 359 6.88 -4.45 -21.21
CA LEU A 359 7.95 -4.39 -20.20
C LEU A 359 9.24 -3.87 -20.82
N SER A 360 10.01 -4.75 -21.47
CA SER A 360 11.21 -4.41 -22.23
C SER A 360 11.57 -5.55 -23.16
N ASP A 361 12.47 -5.30 -24.12
CA ASP A 361 12.96 -6.35 -25.01
C ASP A 361 13.71 -7.46 -24.25
N GLU A 362 14.36 -7.11 -23.13
CA GLU A 362 15.16 -8.04 -22.32
C GLU A 362 14.36 -8.82 -21.30
N VAL A 363 13.19 -8.28 -20.84
CA VAL A 363 12.44 -8.82 -19.71
C VAL A 363 10.96 -8.89 -20.07
N LYS A 364 10.41 -10.10 -20.18
CA LYS A 364 8.99 -10.34 -20.45
C LYS A 364 8.19 -10.72 -19.21
N ILE A 365 8.88 -11.14 -18.14
CA ILE A 365 8.30 -11.39 -16.83
C ILE A 365 9.23 -10.83 -15.75
N PHE A 366 8.66 -10.14 -14.79
CA PHE A 366 9.37 -9.53 -13.68
C PHE A 366 8.75 -9.95 -12.35
N TYR A 367 9.58 -10.44 -11.43
CA TYR A 367 9.16 -10.85 -10.09
C TYR A 367 9.18 -9.65 -9.16
N LEU A 368 8.02 -9.30 -8.59
CA LEU A 368 7.87 -8.10 -7.74
C LEU A 368 8.59 -8.21 -6.40
N GLY A 369 9.09 -9.38 -6.06
CA GLY A 369 9.87 -9.62 -4.87
C GLY A 369 10.08 -11.10 -4.62
N GLY A 370 10.71 -11.44 -3.49
CA GLY A 370 11.01 -12.84 -3.12
C GLY A 370 9.78 -13.71 -2.82
N GLY A 371 8.60 -13.13 -2.81
CA GLY A 371 7.35 -13.81 -2.51
C GLY A 371 7.37 -14.52 -1.15
N PHE A 372 6.48 -15.50 -0.98
CA PHE A 372 6.48 -16.39 0.17
C PHE A 372 7.11 -17.74 -0.21
N GLY A 373 8.43 -17.76 -0.34
CA GLY A 373 9.15 -18.89 -0.89
C GLY A 373 8.72 -19.17 -2.34
N ARG A 374 8.37 -20.43 -2.64
CA ARG A 374 7.77 -20.82 -3.92
C ARG A 374 6.24 -20.97 -3.87
N SER A 375 5.65 -20.72 -2.72
CA SER A 375 4.21 -20.93 -2.49
C SER A 375 3.34 -19.75 -2.86
N GLY A 376 3.94 -18.59 -3.14
CA GLY A 376 3.20 -17.39 -3.58
C GLY A 376 4.18 -16.34 -4.08
N THR A 377 4.21 -16.10 -5.39
CA THR A 377 5.14 -15.17 -6.02
C THR A 377 4.35 -14.15 -6.84
N PRO A 378 4.34 -12.88 -6.44
CA PRO A 378 3.73 -11.83 -7.24
C PRO A 378 4.62 -11.47 -8.44
N VAL A 379 4.01 -11.35 -9.60
CA VAL A 379 4.72 -11.08 -10.86
C VAL A 379 4.06 -10.00 -11.69
N VAL A 380 4.85 -9.48 -12.62
CA VAL A 380 4.44 -8.60 -13.72
C VAL A 380 4.88 -9.29 -14.99
N GLU A 381 3.94 -9.56 -15.89
CA GLU A 381 4.17 -10.24 -17.17
C GLU A 381 3.55 -9.41 -18.30
N GLU A 382 4.28 -9.25 -19.39
CA GLU A 382 3.80 -8.52 -20.56
C GLU A 382 2.51 -9.14 -21.12
N GLY A 383 1.52 -8.31 -21.43
CA GLY A 383 0.20 -8.72 -21.90
C GLY A 383 -0.75 -9.24 -20.81
N LYS A 384 -0.33 -9.20 -19.53
CA LYS A 384 -1.12 -9.65 -18.37
C LYS A 384 -1.43 -8.50 -17.42
N PRO A 385 -2.38 -8.67 -16.50
CA PRO A 385 -2.56 -7.72 -15.41
C PRO A 385 -1.34 -7.63 -14.50
N TYR A 386 -1.04 -6.42 -14.01
CA TYR A 386 -0.02 -6.22 -12.97
C TYR A 386 -0.42 -6.93 -11.68
N GLY A 387 0.50 -7.70 -11.09
CA GLY A 387 0.28 -8.31 -9.79
C GLY A 387 -0.40 -9.68 -9.83
N ASP A 388 -0.20 -10.41 -10.90
CA ASP A 388 -0.57 -11.81 -10.95
C ASP A 388 0.23 -12.61 -9.92
N LEU A 389 -0.43 -13.58 -9.30
CA LEU A 389 0.14 -14.47 -8.31
C LEU A 389 0.41 -15.83 -8.93
N LEU A 390 1.67 -16.24 -8.89
CA LEU A 390 2.10 -17.58 -9.28
C LEU A 390 2.32 -18.44 -8.04
N ALA A 391 1.88 -19.70 -8.10
CA ALA A 391 2.10 -20.69 -7.05
C ALA A 391 2.14 -22.09 -7.63
N PHE A 392 2.70 -23.04 -6.89
CA PHE A 392 2.50 -24.45 -7.20
C PHE A 392 1.04 -24.84 -6.96
N LYS A 393 0.54 -25.73 -7.78
CA LYS A 393 -0.82 -26.25 -7.73
C LYS A 393 -0.85 -27.75 -7.53
N TRP A 394 -2.01 -28.27 -7.25
CA TRP A 394 -2.27 -29.69 -7.40
C TRP A 394 -2.24 -30.04 -8.90
N ALA A 395 -1.35 -30.93 -9.30
CA ALA A 395 -1.23 -31.32 -10.70
C ALA A 395 -2.54 -31.99 -11.20
N THR A 396 -2.89 -31.71 -12.44
CA THR A 396 -4.01 -32.34 -13.14
C THR A 396 -3.51 -33.02 -14.42
N ASP A 397 -4.19 -34.09 -14.84
CA ASP A 397 -3.95 -34.69 -16.13
C ASP A 397 -4.59 -33.85 -17.28
N ALA A 398 -4.42 -34.28 -18.52
CA ALA A 398 -4.99 -33.61 -19.70
C ALA A 398 -6.52 -33.55 -19.71
N LYS A 399 -7.19 -34.37 -18.90
CA LYS A 399 -8.67 -34.40 -18.74
C LYS A 399 -9.14 -33.56 -17.54
N GLY A 400 -8.22 -32.93 -16.79
CA GLY A 400 -8.53 -32.15 -15.61
C GLY A 400 -8.68 -32.98 -14.31
N ASN A 401 -8.38 -34.29 -14.33
CA ASN A 401 -8.41 -35.10 -13.12
C ASN A 401 -7.20 -34.79 -12.23
N ARG A 402 -7.37 -34.73 -10.92
CA ARG A 402 -6.29 -34.50 -9.94
C ARG A 402 -5.33 -35.67 -9.94
N VAL A 403 -4.04 -35.38 -10.02
CA VAL A 403 -2.99 -36.41 -10.00
C VAL A 403 -2.57 -36.71 -8.57
N VAL A 404 -2.54 -37.99 -8.22
CA VAL A 404 -2.04 -38.48 -6.93
C VAL A 404 -0.94 -39.52 -7.15
N SER A 405 -0.05 -39.65 -6.15
CA SER A 405 0.99 -40.68 -6.17
C SER A 405 0.41 -42.08 -5.96
N ALA A 406 1.21 -43.11 -6.17
CA ALA A 406 0.82 -44.50 -5.89
C ALA A 406 0.35 -44.71 -4.43
N GLU A 407 0.77 -43.86 -3.52
CA GLU A 407 0.34 -43.85 -2.10
C GLU A 407 -0.92 -43.03 -1.86
N GLY A 408 -1.54 -42.43 -2.88
CA GLY A 408 -2.75 -41.60 -2.77
C GLY A 408 -2.46 -40.14 -2.35
N LYS A 409 -1.21 -39.70 -2.30
CA LYS A 409 -0.82 -38.34 -1.89
C LYS A 409 -0.91 -37.35 -3.06
N PRO A 410 -1.21 -36.06 -2.82
CA PRO A 410 -1.29 -35.07 -3.90
C PRO A 410 0.08 -34.90 -4.58
N VAL A 411 0.09 -34.82 -5.90
CA VAL A 411 1.24 -34.49 -6.72
C VAL A 411 1.15 -33.01 -7.11
N LEU A 412 2.23 -32.27 -6.91
CA LEU A 412 2.26 -30.83 -7.24
C LEU A 412 2.80 -30.61 -8.65
N THR A 413 2.44 -29.48 -9.26
CA THR A 413 3.00 -29.05 -10.55
C THR A 413 4.52 -28.85 -10.44
N GLN A 414 5.24 -29.04 -11.55
CA GLN A 414 6.69 -28.85 -11.59
C GLN A 414 7.12 -27.38 -11.64
N ALA A 415 6.21 -26.51 -12.11
CA ALA A 415 6.39 -25.06 -12.19
C ALA A 415 5.25 -24.34 -11.46
N GLN A 416 5.51 -23.10 -11.08
CA GLN A 416 4.47 -22.21 -10.57
C GLN A 416 3.53 -21.81 -11.72
N GLU A 417 2.26 -21.77 -11.42
CA GLU A 417 1.19 -21.39 -12.34
C GLU A 417 0.32 -20.28 -11.74
N TYR A 418 -0.41 -19.60 -12.58
CA TYR A 418 -1.34 -18.54 -12.19
C TYR A 418 -2.44 -19.07 -11.25
N VAL A 419 -2.60 -18.38 -10.10
CA VAL A 419 -3.63 -18.69 -9.11
C VAL A 419 -4.58 -17.50 -8.85
N GLY A 420 -4.26 -16.32 -9.34
CA GLY A 420 -5.09 -15.11 -9.21
C GLY A 420 -4.30 -13.83 -9.31
N ASN A 421 -4.97 -12.71 -9.12
CA ASN A 421 -4.38 -11.38 -9.10
C ASN A 421 -4.67 -10.69 -7.77
N PHE A 422 -3.72 -9.96 -7.21
CA PHE A 422 -3.89 -9.33 -5.91
C PHE A 422 -4.59 -7.96 -5.95
N ASN A 423 -4.77 -7.36 -7.12
CA ASN A 423 -5.46 -6.08 -7.26
C ASN A 423 -6.98 -6.29 -7.28
N PRO A 424 -7.75 -5.61 -6.42
CA PRO A 424 -9.20 -5.68 -6.48
C PRO A 424 -9.71 -5.02 -7.76
N LYS A 425 -10.63 -5.70 -8.44
CA LYS A 425 -11.32 -5.16 -9.63
C LYS A 425 -12.33 -4.09 -9.26
N THR A 426 -12.90 -4.19 -8.06
CA THR A 426 -13.94 -3.28 -7.57
C THR A 426 -13.65 -2.88 -6.14
N ILE A 427 -13.75 -1.58 -5.86
CA ILE A 427 -13.70 -1.01 -4.51
C ILE A 427 -15.00 -0.25 -4.32
N PHE A 428 -15.62 -0.39 -3.14
CA PHE A 428 -16.82 0.35 -2.84
C PHE A 428 -16.84 0.88 -1.40
N GLY A 429 -17.57 1.98 -1.20
CA GLY A 429 -17.85 2.56 0.10
C GLY A 429 -19.29 3.09 0.12
N PHE A 430 -20.06 2.68 1.12
CA PHE A 430 -21.44 3.09 1.31
C PHE A 430 -21.59 3.77 2.67
N THR A 431 -21.78 5.09 2.63
CA THR A 431 -21.98 5.92 3.83
C THR A 431 -23.46 6.27 3.97
N ASN A 432 -24.00 6.07 5.17
CA ASN A 432 -25.30 6.54 5.58
C ASN A 432 -25.14 7.50 6.76
N THR A 433 -25.77 8.65 6.67
CA THR A 433 -25.82 9.63 7.74
C THR A 433 -27.28 9.96 8.06
N PHE A 434 -27.66 9.72 9.31
CA PHE A 434 -28.98 10.02 9.84
C PHE A 434 -28.84 11.13 10.87
N ASN A 435 -29.58 12.21 10.69
CA ASN A 435 -29.69 13.28 11.69
C ASN A 435 -31.14 13.34 12.14
N PHE A 436 -31.36 13.19 13.44
CA PHE A 436 -32.65 13.30 14.07
C PHE A 436 -32.57 14.27 15.26
N LYS A 437 -33.08 15.49 15.07
CA LYS A 437 -32.96 16.58 16.05
C LYS A 437 -31.49 16.78 16.48
N GLN A 438 -31.15 16.46 17.73
CA GLN A 438 -29.79 16.58 18.28
C GLN A 438 -28.91 15.36 18.01
N PHE A 439 -29.49 14.23 17.59
CA PHE A 439 -28.76 13.00 17.34
C PHE A 439 -28.24 12.93 15.92
N SER A 440 -27.03 12.38 15.76
CA SER A 440 -26.47 12.04 14.45
C SER A 440 -25.92 10.62 14.49
N VAL A 441 -26.23 9.82 13.47
CA VAL A 441 -25.68 8.46 13.32
C VAL A 441 -25.03 8.39 11.95
N ARG A 442 -23.77 7.96 11.90
CA ARG A 442 -23.05 7.70 10.66
C ARG A 442 -22.63 6.23 10.62
N LEU A 443 -22.99 5.56 9.53
CA LEU A 443 -22.60 4.19 9.23
C LEU A 443 -21.84 4.16 7.92
N LEU A 444 -20.60 3.62 7.95
CA LEU A 444 -19.80 3.37 6.77
C LEU A 444 -19.62 1.86 6.59
N ILE A 445 -20.03 1.37 5.44
CA ILE A 445 -19.74 0.02 4.95
C ILE A 445 -18.75 0.16 3.81
N ASP A 446 -17.65 -0.57 3.87
CA ASP A 446 -16.68 -0.62 2.77
C ASP A 446 -16.40 -2.06 2.33
N GLY A 447 -15.77 -2.20 1.16
CA GLY A 447 -15.38 -3.50 0.67
C GLY A 447 -14.58 -3.45 -0.61
N ARG A 448 -14.05 -4.60 -0.94
CA ARG A 448 -13.28 -4.88 -2.16
C ARG A 448 -13.72 -6.20 -2.75
N ALA A 449 -13.72 -6.31 -4.06
CA ALA A 449 -14.12 -7.54 -4.75
C ALA A 449 -13.23 -7.88 -5.93
N GLY A 450 -13.14 -9.17 -6.23
CA GLY A 450 -12.49 -9.68 -7.43
C GLY A 450 -10.97 -9.70 -7.36
N PHE A 451 -10.38 -10.11 -6.24
CA PHE A 451 -8.93 -10.24 -6.07
C PHE A 451 -8.57 -11.49 -5.25
N THR A 452 -7.29 -11.81 -5.22
CA THR A 452 -6.79 -13.05 -4.59
C THR A 452 -5.70 -12.71 -3.58
N ILE A 453 -5.73 -13.39 -2.43
CA ILE A 453 -4.64 -13.38 -1.45
C ILE A 453 -4.28 -14.82 -1.09
N ILE A 454 -2.98 -15.08 -0.95
CA ILE A 454 -2.44 -16.35 -0.46
C ILE A 454 -2.13 -16.20 1.03
N SER A 455 -2.67 -17.07 1.88
CA SER A 455 -2.36 -17.07 3.31
C SER A 455 -1.13 -17.92 3.62
N GLY A 456 0.01 -17.27 3.78
CA GLY A 456 1.23 -17.90 4.27
C GLY A 456 1.14 -18.25 5.75
N THR A 457 0.33 -17.54 6.53
CA THR A 457 0.05 -17.87 7.93
C THR A 457 -0.67 -19.22 8.03
N GLU A 458 -1.78 -19.40 7.29
CA GLU A 458 -2.50 -20.68 7.29
C GLU A 458 -1.60 -21.82 6.80
N MET A 459 -0.81 -21.57 5.76
CA MET A 459 0.15 -22.54 5.24
C MET A 459 1.11 -23.03 6.33
N ASN A 460 1.69 -22.11 7.09
CA ASN A 460 2.61 -22.45 8.19
C ASN A 460 1.91 -23.20 9.34
N LEU A 461 0.71 -22.78 9.70
CA LEU A 461 -0.09 -23.42 10.74
C LEU A 461 -0.55 -24.82 10.30
N ALA A 462 -0.98 -24.99 9.05
CA ALA A 462 -1.43 -26.26 8.50
C ALA A 462 -0.30 -27.31 8.43
N PHE A 463 0.94 -26.88 8.14
CA PHE A 463 2.10 -27.76 8.20
C PHE A 463 2.27 -28.41 9.58
N SER A 464 1.95 -27.66 10.64
CA SER A 464 2.04 -28.11 12.02
C SER A 464 0.74 -28.74 12.57
N GLY A 465 -0.30 -28.83 11.74
CA GLY A 465 -1.59 -29.42 12.13
C GLY A 465 -2.37 -28.59 13.18
N ILE A 466 -2.20 -27.24 13.18
CA ILE A 466 -2.81 -26.36 14.17
C ILE A 466 -4.24 -25.92 13.80
N PRO A 467 -4.55 -25.55 12.53
CA PRO A 467 -5.91 -25.13 12.18
C PRO A 467 -6.93 -26.27 12.34
N GLU A 468 -8.14 -25.94 12.80
CA GLU A 468 -9.24 -26.87 13.01
C GLU A 468 -9.49 -27.79 11.78
N VAL A 469 -9.35 -27.22 10.57
CA VAL A 469 -9.51 -27.97 9.32
C VAL A 469 -8.55 -29.16 9.21
N THR A 470 -7.41 -29.14 9.89
CA THR A 470 -6.43 -30.23 9.88
C THR A 470 -6.80 -31.38 10.83
N ASP A 471 -7.84 -31.23 11.61
CA ASP A 471 -8.38 -32.29 12.47
C ASP A 471 -9.15 -33.34 11.67
N ASN A 472 -9.77 -32.93 10.54
CA ASN A 472 -10.44 -33.84 9.65
C ASN A 472 -9.48 -34.91 9.12
N TYR A 473 -9.88 -36.17 9.24
CA TYR A 473 -9.10 -37.34 8.79
C TYR A 473 -7.73 -37.50 9.46
N ARG A 474 -7.54 -36.97 10.66
CA ARG A 474 -6.27 -37.03 11.41
C ARG A 474 -5.82 -38.45 11.66
N ASP A 475 -6.76 -39.36 11.98
CA ASP A 475 -6.50 -40.76 12.27
C ASP A 475 -6.41 -41.66 11.02
N GLY A 476 -6.47 -41.07 9.83
CA GLY A 476 -6.40 -41.78 8.56
C GLY A 476 -7.74 -41.87 7.84
N ASN A 477 -7.81 -42.78 6.85
CA ASN A 477 -9.00 -43.04 6.02
C ASN A 477 -9.46 -41.88 5.10
N TRP A 478 -8.55 -40.95 4.79
CA TRP A 478 -8.83 -39.87 3.84
C TRP A 478 -8.50 -40.30 2.42
N ASN A 479 -9.51 -40.64 1.66
CA ASN A 479 -9.37 -40.91 0.24
C ASN A 479 -9.59 -39.64 -0.57
N LEU A 480 -8.54 -39.13 -1.16
CA LEU A 480 -8.59 -37.89 -1.96
C LEU A 480 -9.26 -38.12 -3.33
N GLY A 481 -9.30 -39.38 -3.78
CA GLY A 481 -9.60 -39.70 -5.17
C GLY A 481 -8.54 -39.12 -6.12
N GLY A 482 -8.59 -39.49 -7.37
CA GLY A 482 -7.69 -38.97 -8.39
C GLY A 482 -7.13 -40.09 -9.28
N VAL A 483 -6.18 -39.70 -10.14
CA VAL A 483 -5.53 -40.63 -11.07
C VAL A 483 -4.01 -40.64 -10.84
N GLY A 484 -3.40 -41.77 -11.10
CA GLY A 484 -1.94 -41.88 -11.16
C GLY A 484 -1.36 -41.24 -12.42
N ALA A 485 -0.06 -41.17 -12.52
CA ALA A 485 0.64 -40.65 -13.70
C ALA A 485 0.30 -41.39 -15.00
N ASN A 486 -0.22 -42.62 -14.90
CA ASN A 486 -0.68 -43.44 -16.01
C ASN A 486 -2.18 -43.23 -16.36
N GLY A 487 -2.85 -42.25 -15.70
CA GLY A 487 -4.26 -41.95 -15.87
C GLY A 487 -5.23 -42.96 -15.24
N GLN A 488 -4.74 -43.98 -14.51
CA GLN A 488 -5.62 -44.96 -13.85
C GLN A 488 -6.08 -44.41 -12.48
N PRO A 489 -7.36 -44.67 -12.10
CA PRO A 489 -7.88 -44.26 -10.80
C PRO A 489 -7.10 -44.86 -9.64
N ILE A 490 -6.78 -44.02 -8.66
CA ILE A 490 -6.16 -44.42 -7.39
C ILE A 490 -7.10 -44.07 -6.25
N SER A 491 -7.47 -45.14 -5.50
CA SER A 491 -8.35 -45.03 -4.32
C SER A 491 -7.58 -45.56 -3.11
N LYS A 492 -6.62 -44.78 -2.62
CA LYS A 492 -5.82 -45.14 -1.46
C LYS A 492 -5.95 -44.07 -0.40
N ALA A 493 -6.29 -44.53 0.83
CA ALA A 493 -6.44 -43.61 1.95
C ALA A 493 -5.07 -43.15 2.51
N ILE A 494 -5.02 -41.88 2.90
CA ILE A 494 -3.87 -41.23 3.52
C ILE A 494 -4.27 -40.63 4.88
N ARG A 495 -3.31 -40.19 5.68
CA ARG A 495 -3.54 -39.41 6.89
C ARG A 495 -3.60 -37.92 6.53
N ALA A 496 -4.33 -37.13 7.30
CA ALA A 496 -4.35 -35.68 7.15
C ALA A 496 -2.94 -35.06 7.20
N GLN A 497 -2.04 -35.57 8.04
CA GLN A 497 -0.65 -35.13 8.10
C GLN A 497 0.07 -35.27 6.75
N ASP A 498 -0.11 -36.39 6.04
CA ASP A 498 0.52 -36.62 4.75
C ASP A 498 0.07 -35.60 3.69
N PHE A 499 -1.22 -35.25 3.71
CA PHE A 499 -1.79 -34.21 2.84
C PHE A 499 -1.26 -32.81 3.20
N TRP A 500 -1.45 -32.40 4.46
CA TRP A 500 -1.13 -31.03 4.87
C TRP A 500 0.37 -30.71 4.83
N GLN A 501 1.24 -31.68 5.08
CA GLN A 501 2.68 -31.46 4.93
C GLN A 501 3.11 -31.26 3.49
N ILE A 502 2.48 -31.95 2.53
CA ILE A 502 2.73 -31.75 1.10
C ILE A 502 2.11 -30.43 0.63
N ALA A 503 0.84 -30.20 0.94
CA ALA A 503 0.12 -28.99 0.54
C ALA A 503 0.82 -27.72 1.07
N SER A 504 1.25 -27.73 2.32
CA SER A 504 1.90 -26.59 2.96
C SER A 504 3.38 -26.46 2.60
N GLY A 505 4.13 -27.59 2.61
CA GLY A 505 5.58 -27.62 2.33
C GLY A 505 6.39 -26.54 3.05
N LYS A 506 5.91 -25.99 4.15
CA LYS A 506 6.34 -24.72 4.77
C LYS A 506 6.19 -23.58 3.74
N ARG A 507 7.30 -23.13 3.15
CA ARG A 507 7.32 -22.09 2.11
C ARG A 507 7.47 -22.64 0.69
N TYR A 508 7.38 -23.96 0.51
CA TYR A 508 7.64 -24.65 -0.75
C TYR A 508 6.46 -25.54 -1.19
N GLY A 509 5.32 -25.43 -0.51
CA GLY A 509 4.10 -26.16 -0.85
C GLY A 509 3.30 -25.51 -1.96
N ALA A 510 2.11 -26.04 -2.19
CA ALA A 510 1.18 -25.54 -3.19
C ALA A 510 0.37 -24.36 -2.65
N GLY A 511 0.73 -23.16 -3.03
CA GLY A 511 -0.01 -21.95 -2.61
C GLY A 511 -1.45 -21.93 -3.08
N GLU A 512 -1.81 -22.71 -4.10
CA GLU A 512 -3.20 -22.86 -4.55
C GLU A 512 -4.15 -23.26 -3.41
N PHE A 513 -3.72 -24.16 -2.52
CA PHE A 513 -4.53 -24.59 -1.39
C PHE A 513 -4.87 -23.47 -0.41
N PHE A 514 -4.02 -22.43 -0.37
CA PHE A 514 -4.11 -21.30 0.55
C PHE A 514 -4.44 -19.98 -0.16
N ALA A 515 -4.81 -20.06 -1.44
CA ALA A 515 -5.31 -18.94 -2.23
C ALA A 515 -6.81 -18.75 -1.96
N TYR A 516 -7.18 -17.53 -1.59
CA TYR A 516 -8.53 -17.13 -1.27
C TYR A 516 -9.06 -16.12 -2.30
N ASP A 517 -10.35 -16.25 -2.66
CA ASP A 517 -11.09 -15.09 -3.12
C ASP A 517 -11.18 -14.11 -1.95
N ALA A 518 -10.49 -12.98 -2.06
CA ALA A 518 -10.36 -12.02 -0.97
C ALA A 518 -11.48 -10.97 -0.96
N THR A 519 -12.55 -11.20 -1.73
CA THR A 519 -13.77 -10.38 -1.71
C THR A 519 -14.28 -10.25 -0.28
N ASN A 520 -14.51 -9.02 0.17
CA ASN A 520 -14.94 -8.76 1.53
C ASN A 520 -15.76 -7.48 1.64
N PHE A 521 -16.69 -7.49 2.62
CA PHE A 521 -17.53 -6.35 2.99
C PHE A 521 -17.61 -6.26 4.50
N ARG A 522 -17.48 -5.04 5.05
CA ARG A 522 -17.50 -4.84 6.50
C ARG A 522 -18.12 -3.52 6.93
N VAL A 523 -18.64 -3.50 8.14
CA VAL A 523 -18.95 -2.26 8.85
C VAL A 523 -17.64 -1.63 9.29
N ARG A 524 -17.18 -0.64 8.50
CA ARG A 524 -15.91 0.04 8.73
C ARG A 524 -15.98 1.01 9.89
N GLU A 525 -17.07 1.78 9.98
CA GLU A 525 -17.27 2.77 11.03
C GLU A 525 -18.74 2.91 11.37
N LEU A 526 -19.04 2.96 12.66
CA LEU A 526 -20.30 3.40 13.22
C LEU A 526 -20.01 4.51 14.23
N SER A 527 -20.63 5.68 14.04
CA SER A 527 -20.52 6.81 14.97
C SER A 527 -21.90 7.29 15.36
N ILE A 528 -22.11 7.49 16.66
CA ILE A 528 -23.34 8.06 17.23
C ILE A 528 -22.97 9.32 17.97
N GLY A 529 -23.51 10.45 17.54
CA GLY A 529 -23.24 11.77 18.09
C GLY A 529 -24.51 12.42 18.69
N TYR A 530 -24.29 13.22 19.71
CA TYR A 530 -25.32 14.05 20.33
C TYR A 530 -24.84 15.49 20.46
N ASN A 531 -25.61 16.43 19.90
CA ASN A 531 -25.37 17.86 20.02
C ASN A 531 -26.07 18.35 21.30
N ILE A 532 -25.28 18.73 22.31
CA ILE A 532 -25.80 19.26 23.56
C ILE A 532 -26.31 20.68 23.32
N PRO A 533 -27.60 20.98 23.60
CA PRO A 533 -28.11 22.33 23.48
C PRO A 533 -27.36 23.27 24.42
N VAL A 534 -26.76 24.33 23.90
CA VAL A 534 -26.09 25.37 24.67
C VAL A 534 -26.87 26.70 24.52
N LYS A 535 -26.90 27.52 25.56
CA LYS A 535 -27.54 28.83 25.50
C LYS A 535 -26.72 29.77 24.62
N SER A 536 -27.36 30.56 23.78
CA SER A 536 -26.72 31.47 22.80
C SER A 536 -25.84 32.58 23.44
N SER A 537 -25.96 32.80 24.74
CA SER A 537 -25.19 33.78 25.49
C SER A 537 -23.87 33.24 26.06
N THR A 538 -23.53 31.98 25.81
CA THR A 538 -22.29 31.35 26.35
C THR A 538 -21.12 31.56 25.40
N PHE A 539 -19.91 31.56 25.96
CA PHE A 539 -18.66 31.55 25.20
C PHE A 539 -18.57 30.33 24.28
N ILE A 540 -19.12 29.18 24.69
CA ILE A 540 -19.20 27.97 23.89
C ILE A 540 -20.46 28.02 23.02
N LYS A 541 -20.29 27.98 21.71
CA LYS A 541 -21.37 28.03 20.71
C LYS A 541 -21.99 26.68 20.42
N SER A 542 -21.22 25.61 20.46
CA SER A 542 -21.73 24.26 20.32
C SER A 542 -20.89 23.23 21.07
N VAL A 543 -21.55 22.18 21.54
CA VAL A 543 -20.93 21.02 22.17
C VAL A 543 -21.48 19.77 21.51
N LYS A 544 -20.61 18.94 20.94
CA LYS A 544 -20.99 17.64 20.40
C LYS A 544 -20.16 16.53 21.04
N ILE A 545 -20.83 15.52 21.57
CA ILE A 545 -20.21 14.29 22.04
C ILE A 545 -20.54 13.18 21.05
N SER A 546 -19.53 12.39 20.66
CA SER A 546 -19.73 11.25 19.76
C SER A 546 -19.00 10.02 20.26
N ALA A 547 -19.67 8.89 20.26
CA ALA A 547 -19.06 7.58 20.40
C ALA A 547 -18.82 6.98 19.01
N MET A 548 -17.67 6.38 18.78
CA MET A 548 -17.35 5.76 17.50
C MET A 548 -16.72 4.39 17.69
N GLY A 549 -17.01 3.50 16.75
CA GLY A 549 -16.37 2.20 16.65
C GLY A 549 -15.92 1.94 15.21
N ARG A 550 -14.73 1.33 15.04
CA ARG A 550 -14.18 1.00 13.72
C ARG A 550 -13.88 -0.48 13.60
N ASN A 551 -13.93 -0.99 12.37
CA ASN A 551 -13.71 -2.41 12.01
C ASN A 551 -14.64 -3.35 12.81
N LEU A 552 -15.91 -3.00 12.94
CA LEU A 552 -16.83 -3.61 13.92
C LEU A 552 -17.24 -5.02 13.51
N LEU A 553 -17.60 -5.23 12.24
CA LEU A 553 -18.24 -6.46 11.79
C LEU A 553 -17.91 -6.74 10.32
N TRP A 554 -17.57 -7.97 10.02
CA TRP A 554 -17.53 -8.50 8.68
C TRP A 554 -18.95 -8.89 8.24
N LEU A 555 -19.42 -8.30 7.16
CA LEU A 555 -20.70 -8.67 6.52
C LEU A 555 -20.50 -9.85 5.57
N TYR A 556 -19.36 -9.88 4.89
CA TYR A 556 -18.98 -10.96 3.98
C TYR A 556 -17.46 -11.13 3.96
N ARG A 557 -17.01 -12.36 3.86
CA ARG A 557 -15.62 -12.75 3.58
C ARG A 557 -15.65 -13.90 2.58
N GLY A 558 -14.79 -13.81 1.57
CA GLY A 558 -14.66 -14.83 0.55
C GLY A 558 -14.12 -16.16 1.10
N GLU A 559 -13.91 -17.10 0.18
CA GLU A 559 -13.54 -18.49 0.49
C GLU A 559 -12.27 -18.90 -0.26
N SER A 560 -11.65 -20.00 0.17
CA SER A 560 -10.53 -20.59 -0.56
C SER A 560 -10.95 -20.93 -1.99
N LYS A 561 -10.06 -20.71 -2.95
CA LYS A 561 -10.32 -21.06 -4.34
C LYS A 561 -10.37 -22.57 -4.55
N MET A 562 -9.54 -23.28 -3.81
CA MET A 562 -9.46 -24.72 -3.87
C MET A 562 -10.59 -25.36 -3.04
N ASP A 563 -11.30 -26.28 -3.68
CA ASP A 563 -12.21 -27.21 -3.03
C ASP A 563 -11.46 -28.51 -2.72
N ILE A 564 -11.20 -28.77 -1.44
CA ILE A 564 -10.45 -29.94 -0.99
C ILE A 564 -11.41 -31.12 -0.78
N PRO A 565 -11.15 -32.31 -1.38
CA PRO A 565 -12.03 -33.46 -1.23
C PRO A 565 -12.34 -33.80 0.23
N GLY A 566 -13.61 -33.92 0.56
CA GLY A 566 -14.08 -34.24 1.92
C GLY A 566 -14.01 -33.10 2.93
N ILE A 567 -13.44 -31.95 2.56
CA ILE A 567 -13.33 -30.75 3.41
C ILE A 567 -14.15 -29.60 2.81
N GLY A 568 -14.11 -29.43 1.49
CA GLY A 568 -14.76 -28.32 0.82
C GLY A 568 -13.91 -27.04 0.78
N LYS A 569 -14.57 -25.93 0.46
CA LYS A 569 -13.98 -24.58 0.53
C LYS A 569 -13.95 -24.06 1.97
N ARG A 570 -12.90 -23.32 2.29
CA ARG A 570 -12.70 -22.74 3.62
C ARG A 570 -12.99 -21.25 3.60
N LYS A 571 -13.72 -20.73 4.59
CA LYS A 571 -13.94 -19.30 4.74
C LYS A 571 -12.65 -18.58 5.10
N MET A 572 -12.40 -17.43 4.48
CA MET A 572 -11.30 -16.55 4.82
C MET A 572 -11.45 -16.06 6.27
N TRP A 573 -10.43 -16.29 7.09
CA TRP A 573 -10.44 -15.97 8.53
C TRP A 573 -9.56 -14.75 8.87
N PHE A 574 -8.64 -14.37 8.02
CA PHE A 574 -7.73 -13.22 8.16
C PHE A 574 -8.31 -11.96 7.51
N ASP A 575 -7.72 -10.81 7.83
CA ASP A 575 -8.04 -9.54 7.18
C ASP A 575 -7.23 -9.40 5.87
N PRO A 576 -7.87 -9.28 4.71
CA PRO A 576 -7.17 -9.12 3.44
C PRO A 576 -6.42 -7.79 3.28
N ASP A 577 -6.60 -6.82 4.19
CA ASP A 577 -5.80 -5.60 4.22
C ASP A 577 -4.39 -5.85 4.81
N MET A 578 -4.17 -7.02 5.43
CA MET A 578 -2.89 -7.41 6.04
C MET A 578 -2.09 -8.24 5.04
N SER A 579 -1.24 -7.59 4.25
CA SER A 579 -0.37 -8.27 3.28
C SER A 579 1.09 -8.25 3.71
N LEU A 580 1.88 -9.17 3.17
CA LEU A 580 3.32 -9.22 3.39
C LEU A 580 4.00 -8.06 2.65
N GLY A 581 4.58 -7.13 3.42
CA GLY A 581 5.29 -5.97 2.88
C GLY A 581 4.40 -4.86 2.37
N ASN A 582 5.04 -3.79 1.92
CA ASN A 582 4.43 -2.60 1.35
C ASN A 582 4.59 -2.61 -0.18
N ALA A 583 3.71 -1.92 -0.88
CA ALA A 583 3.76 -1.73 -2.34
C ALA A 583 3.73 -3.05 -3.12
N ASN A 584 4.84 -3.49 -3.69
CA ASN A 584 4.92 -4.59 -4.65
C ASN A 584 4.84 -6.01 -4.05
N TYR A 585 4.78 -6.14 -2.72
CA TYR A 585 4.64 -7.43 -2.04
C TYR A 585 3.22 -7.80 -1.66
N GLN A 586 2.25 -7.14 -2.24
CA GLN A 586 0.84 -7.43 -1.98
C GLN A 586 0.46 -8.83 -2.46
N GLY A 587 -0.66 -9.33 -1.98
CA GLY A 587 -1.19 -10.63 -2.39
C GLY A 587 -0.78 -11.81 -1.53
N VAL A 588 0.12 -11.64 -0.57
CA VAL A 588 0.48 -12.67 0.41
C VAL A 588 0.31 -12.13 1.82
N GLU A 589 -0.52 -12.78 2.61
CA GLU A 589 -0.63 -12.55 4.06
C GLU A 589 0.30 -13.51 4.80
N TYR A 590 1.13 -13.03 5.72
CA TYR A 590 2.02 -13.87 6.51
C TYR A 590 2.39 -13.24 7.85
N GLY A 591 1.99 -13.89 8.94
CA GLY A 591 2.40 -13.54 10.30
C GLY A 591 1.99 -12.15 10.75
N ALA A 592 1.06 -11.50 10.06
CA ALA A 592 0.55 -10.20 10.42
C ALA A 592 -0.31 -10.29 11.69
N LEU A 593 -0.27 -9.24 12.51
CA LEU A 593 -1.19 -9.14 13.64
C LEU A 593 -2.63 -9.03 13.13
N PRO A 594 -3.60 -9.67 13.78
CA PRO A 594 -5.01 -9.51 13.43
C PRO A 594 -5.41 -8.04 13.46
N SER A 595 -6.29 -7.64 12.54
CA SER A 595 -6.86 -6.29 12.55
C SER A 595 -7.64 -6.06 13.85
N THR A 596 -7.49 -4.86 14.41
CA THR A 596 -8.11 -4.49 15.68
C THR A 596 -9.43 -3.78 15.47
N ARG A 597 -10.39 -4.01 16.37
CA ARG A 597 -11.53 -3.11 16.56
C ARG A 597 -11.09 -1.96 17.44
N SER A 598 -11.48 -0.75 17.10
CA SER A 598 -11.22 0.42 17.93
C SER A 598 -12.51 1.12 18.33
N TYR A 599 -12.53 1.60 19.55
CA TYR A 599 -13.64 2.37 20.11
C TYR A 599 -13.09 3.68 20.65
N GLY A 600 -13.83 4.75 20.46
CA GLY A 600 -13.41 6.08 20.88
C GLY A 600 -14.58 6.97 21.27
N LEU A 601 -14.27 7.96 22.08
CA LEU A 601 -15.15 9.09 22.37
C LEU A 601 -14.52 10.36 21.81
N ASN A 602 -15.34 11.18 21.18
CA ASN A 602 -14.93 12.48 20.67
C ASN A 602 -15.79 13.58 21.31
N LEU A 603 -15.12 14.61 21.82
CA LEU A 603 -15.75 15.82 22.30
C LEU A 603 -15.33 16.98 21.38
N GLN A 604 -16.30 17.60 20.73
CA GLN A 604 -16.10 18.78 19.89
C GLN A 604 -16.72 20.01 20.55
N LEU A 605 -15.91 21.02 20.75
CA LEU A 605 -16.32 22.32 21.28
C LEU A 605 -16.09 23.37 20.20
N THR A 606 -17.10 24.24 19.99
CA THR A 606 -16.97 25.42 19.12
C THR A 606 -17.17 26.66 19.98
N PHE A 607 -16.25 27.62 19.85
CA PHE A 607 -16.22 28.85 20.62
C PHE A 607 -16.68 30.06 19.80
#